data_c4381221411fa6402b08bc8356e3cfcd
#
_entry.id   c4381221411fa6402b08bc8356e3cfcd
#
_cell.length_a   1.000
_cell.length_b   1.000
_cell.length_c   1.000
_cell.angle_alpha   90.00
_cell.angle_beta   90.00
_cell.angle_gamma   90.00
#
_symmetry.space_group_name_H-M   'P 1'
#
loop_
_entity.id
_entity.type
_entity.pdbx_description
1 polymer ?
#
loop_
_entity_poly.entity_id
_entity_poly.type
_entity_poly.pdbx_seq_one_letter_code
_entity_poly.pdbx_strand_id
1 'polypeptide(L)'
;MIVEQRDYHVHTGKLNELVRLYEQEGIAIQQEILGGLIGVFTTDVGSLSTYTSMWGYDSFAEREQRRARLQGDERWQAFLGRIQPLIHTQANRILVPTAFSPIK
;
A
#
# COMPACT_ATOMS: atom_id res chain seq x y z
N MET A 1 17.33 -4.41 -4.35
CA MET A 1 16.05 -3.80 -4.00
C MET A 1 14.89 -4.66 -4.51
N ILE A 2 13.81 -4.71 -3.79
CA ILE A 2 12.55 -5.30 -4.22
C ILE A 2 11.47 -4.23 -4.15
N VAL A 3 10.41 -4.40 -4.95
CA VAL A 3 9.26 -3.49 -4.96
C VAL A 3 8.01 -4.30 -4.68
N GLU A 4 7.26 -3.90 -3.67
CA GLU A 4 5.95 -4.50 -3.40
C GLU A 4 4.86 -3.64 -4.03
N GLN A 5 4.02 -4.25 -4.87
CA GLN A 5 2.81 -3.63 -5.39
C GLN A 5 1.62 -4.21 -4.64
N ARG A 6 0.80 -3.35 -4.08
CA ARG A 6 -0.38 -3.74 -3.32
C ARG A 6 -1.61 -3.13 -3.96
N ASP A 7 -2.53 -3.98 -4.39
CA ASP A 7 -3.78 -3.56 -5.00
C ASP A 7 -4.93 -3.85 -4.05
N TYR A 8 -5.69 -2.81 -3.71
CA TYR A 8 -6.92 -2.95 -2.94
C TYR A 8 -8.11 -2.72 -3.87
N HIS A 9 -8.92 -3.77 -4.04
CA HIS A 9 -10.15 -3.68 -4.81
C HIS A 9 -11.26 -3.28 -3.87
N VAL A 10 -11.76 -2.07 -4.06
CA VAL A 10 -12.70 -1.41 -3.14
C VAL A 10 -14.12 -1.64 -3.62
N HIS A 11 -15.07 -1.72 -2.70
CA HIS A 11 -16.48 -1.81 -3.08
C HIS A 11 -16.88 -0.61 -3.93
N THR A 12 -17.76 -0.86 -4.91
CA THR A 12 -18.22 0.19 -5.82
C THR A 12 -18.75 1.40 -5.05
N GLY A 13 -18.26 2.59 -5.44
CA GLY A 13 -18.65 3.85 -4.81
C GLY A 13 -17.87 4.22 -3.56
N LYS A 14 -16.92 3.37 -3.13
CA LYS A 14 -16.18 3.61 -1.87
C LYS A 14 -14.73 4.05 -2.06
N LEU A 15 -14.26 4.14 -3.32
CA LEU A 15 -12.86 4.47 -3.59
C LEU A 15 -12.47 5.86 -3.05
N ASN A 16 -13.30 6.88 -3.28
CA ASN A 16 -12.99 8.23 -2.83
C ASN A 16 -12.89 8.33 -1.30
N GLU A 17 -13.73 7.59 -0.59
CA GLU A 17 -13.65 7.51 0.87
C GLU A 17 -12.34 6.88 1.33
N LEU A 18 -11.93 5.77 0.69
CA LEU A 18 -10.67 5.12 1.00
C LEU A 18 -9.48 6.06 0.76
N VAL A 19 -9.45 6.71 -0.40
CA VAL A 19 -8.37 7.65 -0.75
C VAL A 19 -8.29 8.77 0.26
N ARG A 20 -9.42 9.33 0.66
CA ARG A 20 -9.45 10.42 1.65
C ARG A 20 -8.91 9.98 3.00
N LEU A 21 -9.29 8.78 3.47
CA LEU A 21 -8.80 8.26 4.74
C LEU A 21 -7.29 8.03 4.71
N TYR A 22 -6.76 7.48 3.62
CA TYR A 22 -5.31 7.34 3.45
C TYR A 22 -4.60 8.68 3.41
N GLU A 23 -5.13 9.64 2.67
CA GLU A 23 -4.54 10.98 2.58
C GLU A 23 -4.48 11.67 3.96
N GLN A 24 -5.55 11.57 4.73
CA GLN A 24 -5.65 12.24 6.02
C GLN A 24 -4.82 11.57 7.11
N GLU A 25 -4.61 10.26 7.03
CA GLU A 25 -4.09 9.52 8.18
C GLU A 25 -3.21 8.34 7.81
N GLY A 26 -3.70 7.43 6.98
CA GLY A 26 -3.03 6.13 6.78
C GLY A 26 -1.66 6.22 6.13
N ILE A 27 -1.50 7.09 5.13
CA ILE A 27 -0.25 7.18 4.38
C ILE A 27 0.90 7.70 5.25
N ALA A 28 0.63 8.63 6.15
CA ALA A 28 1.65 9.16 7.04
C ALA A 28 2.19 8.08 7.98
N ILE A 29 1.31 7.26 8.54
CA ILE A 29 1.71 6.15 9.41
C ILE A 29 2.56 5.15 8.62
N GLN A 30 2.12 4.78 7.42
CA GLN A 30 2.86 3.85 6.57
C GLN A 30 4.23 4.39 6.18
N GLN A 31 4.34 5.65 5.77
CA GLN A 31 5.62 6.24 5.38
C GLN A 31 6.61 6.29 6.55
N GLU A 32 6.11 6.60 7.73
CA GLU A 32 6.96 6.63 8.93
C GLU A 32 7.59 5.27 9.21
N ILE A 33 6.82 4.20 9.06
CA ILE A 33 7.25 2.85 9.46
C ILE A 33 7.85 2.07 8.30
N LEU A 34 7.21 2.09 7.13
CA LEU A 34 7.69 1.33 5.97
C LEU A 34 8.81 2.06 5.22
N GLY A 35 8.74 3.38 5.15
CA GLY A 35 9.64 4.15 4.29
C GLY A 35 9.43 3.77 2.82
N GLY A 36 10.28 4.23 1.94
CA GLY A 36 10.39 3.71 0.57
C GLY A 36 9.13 3.76 -0.30
N LEU A 37 8.22 4.68 -0.03
CA LEU A 37 7.03 4.85 -0.88
C LEU A 37 7.46 5.27 -2.29
N ILE A 38 7.07 4.48 -3.29
CA ILE A 38 7.35 4.78 -4.71
C ILE A 38 6.19 5.57 -5.30
N GLY A 39 4.96 5.18 -5.00
CA GLY A 39 3.80 5.91 -5.48
C GLY A 39 2.49 5.28 -5.05
N VAL A 40 1.41 6.05 -5.18
CA VAL A 40 0.06 5.61 -4.90
C VAL A 40 -0.81 6.04 -6.07
N PHE A 41 -1.61 5.11 -6.57
CA PHE A 41 -2.37 5.31 -7.81
C PHE A 41 -3.79 4.80 -7.65
N THR A 42 -4.70 5.39 -8.42
CA THR A 42 -6.02 4.82 -8.64
C THR A 42 -6.17 4.49 -10.12
N THR A 43 -7.02 3.51 -10.44
CA THR A 43 -7.24 3.14 -11.83
C THR A 43 -8.26 4.07 -12.48
N ASP A 44 -7.86 4.73 -13.57
CA ASP A 44 -8.75 5.59 -14.36
C ASP A 44 -9.47 4.78 -15.43
N VAL A 45 -8.70 3.94 -16.15
CA VAL A 45 -9.22 3.05 -17.19
C VAL A 45 -8.74 1.65 -16.89
N GLY A 46 -9.65 0.68 -16.86
CA GLY A 46 -9.34 -0.71 -16.55
C GLY A 46 -10.15 -1.19 -15.36
N SER A 47 -9.47 -1.85 -14.40
CA SER A 47 -10.11 -2.33 -13.18
C SER A 47 -10.43 -1.15 -12.26
N LEU A 48 -11.64 -0.62 -12.35
CA LEU A 48 -12.10 0.52 -11.57
C LEU A 48 -12.21 0.16 -10.08
N SER A 49 -12.31 1.19 -9.23
CA SER A 49 -12.36 1.04 -7.77
C SER A 49 -11.14 0.32 -7.20
N THR A 50 -9.99 0.55 -7.81
CA THR A 50 -8.72 -0.04 -7.37
C THR A 50 -7.77 1.05 -6.86
N TYR A 51 -7.23 0.82 -5.66
CA TYR A 51 -6.20 1.65 -5.03
C TYR A 51 -4.91 0.85 -5.04
N THR A 52 -3.87 1.39 -5.66
CA THR A 52 -2.58 0.72 -5.80
C THR A 52 -1.50 1.51 -5.10
N SER A 53 -0.75 0.86 -4.22
CA SER A 53 0.44 1.46 -3.61
C SER A 53 1.67 0.62 -3.93
N MET A 54 2.81 1.30 -4.11
CA MET A 54 4.08 0.65 -4.43
C MET A 54 5.13 1.09 -3.43
N TRP A 55 5.83 0.11 -2.85
CA TRP A 55 6.80 0.30 -1.78
C TRP A 55 8.11 -0.40 -2.11
N GLY A 56 9.23 0.32 -1.94
CA GLY A 56 10.56 -0.25 -2.13
C GLY A 56 11.20 -0.66 -0.82
N TYR A 57 11.93 -1.78 -0.83
CA TYR A 57 12.70 -2.29 0.30
C TYR A 57 14.05 -2.76 -0.21
N ASP A 58 15.10 -2.68 0.63
CA ASP A 58 16.41 -3.16 0.25
C ASP A 58 16.45 -4.69 0.12
N SER A 59 15.65 -5.40 0.93
CA SER A 59 15.61 -6.85 0.95
C SER A 59 14.27 -7.35 1.48
N PHE A 60 14.03 -8.66 1.32
CA PHE A 60 12.88 -9.32 1.93
C PHE A 60 12.93 -9.23 3.47
N ALA A 61 14.14 -9.36 4.04
CA ALA A 61 14.30 -9.27 5.49
C ALA A 61 13.89 -7.90 6.01
N GLU A 62 14.28 -6.84 5.32
CA GLU A 62 13.88 -5.47 5.69
C GLU A 62 12.37 -5.30 5.58
N ARG A 63 11.78 -5.81 4.51
CA ARG A 63 10.32 -5.77 4.34
C ARG A 63 9.61 -6.44 5.51
N GLU A 64 10.06 -7.64 5.88
CA GLU A 64 9.43 -8.37 6.99
C GLU A 64 9.52 -7.61 8.31
N GLN A 65 10.67 -7.03 8.60
CA GLN A 65 10.87 -6.24 9.81
C GLN A 65 9.95 -5.01 9.85
N ARG A 66 9.90 -4.27 8.74
CA ARG A 66 9.08 -3.06 8.65
C ARG A 66 7.58 -3.38 8.69
N ARG A 67 7.17 -4.43 8.00
CA ARG A 67 5.78 -4.88 8.02
C ARG A 67 5.36 -5.35 9.41
N ALA A 68 6.23 -6.05 10.12
CA ALA A 68 5.95 -6.48 11.49
C ALA A 68 5.79 -5.27 12.43
N ARG A 69 6.63 -4.24 12.26
CA ARG A 69 6.50 -3.01 13.03
C ARG A 69 5.18 -2.30 12.76
N LEU A 70 4.75 -2.26 11.49
CA LEU A 70 3.48 -1.66 11.11
C LEU A 70 2.31 -2.41 11.75
N GLN A 71 2.33 -3.74 11.69
CA GLN A 71 1.28 -4.57 12.29
C GLN A 71 1.18 -4.38 13.80
N GLY A 72 2.29 -4.09 14.46
CA GLY A 72 2.32 -3.83 15.90
C GLY A 72 1.97 -2.40 16.30
N ASP A 73 1.74 -1.51 15.35
CA ASP A 73 1.44 -0.10 15.64
C ASP A 73 -0.06 0.08 15.91
N GLU A 74 -0.41 0.63 17.06
CA GLU A 74 -1.80 0.81 17.47
C GLU A 74 -2.57 1.77 16.55
N ARG A 75 -1.89 2.81 16.06
CA ARG A 75 -2.49 3.78 15.12
C ARG A 75 -2.89 3.08 13.83
N TRP A 76 -2.02 2.19 13.35
CA TRP A 76 -2.28 1.42 12.13
C TRP A 76 -3.44 0.45 12.32
N GLN A 77 -3.48 -0.25 13.45
CA GLN A 77 -4.58 -1.17 13.75
C GLN A 77 -5.92 -0.43 13.80
N ALA A 78 -5.96 0.75 14.41
CA ALA A 78 -7.17 1.57 14.45
C ALA A 78 -7.58 2.01 13.04
N PHE A 79 -6.61 2.42 12.21
CA PHE A 79 -6.85 2.82 10.82
C PHE A 79 -7.39 1.65 10.00
N LEU A 80 -6.80 0.46 10.12
CA LEU A 80 -7.27 -0.74 9.42
C LEU A 80 -8.74 -1.03 9.71
N GLY A 81 -9.16 -0.88 10.96
CA GLY A 81 -10.55 -1.10 11.34
C GLY A 81 -11.53 -0.20 10.58
N ARG A 82 -11.08 0.99 10.19
CA ARG A 82 -11.92 1.94 9.44
C ARG A 82 -11.94 1.66 7.95
N ILE A 83 -10.87 1.13 7.37
CA ILE A 83 -10.80 0.90 5.92
C ILE A 83 -11.23 -0.50 5.51
N GLN A 84 -11.12 -1.49 6.39
CA GLN A 84 -11.48 -2.87 6.06
C GLN A 84 -12.90 -3.02 5.48
N PRO A 85 -13.93 -2.36 6.01
CA PRO A 85 -15.27 -2.46 5.43
C PRO A 85 -15.37 -1.94 3.99
N LEU A 86 -14.43 -1.10 3.56
CA LEU A 86 -14.43 -0.52 2.22
C LEU A 86 -13.78 -1.45 1.19
N ILE A 87 -12.95 -2.38 1.64
CA ILE A 87 -12.15 -3.24 0.76
C ILE A 87 -12.90 -4.53 0.49
N HIS A 88 -13.06 -4.86 -0.80
CA HIS A 88 -13.68 -6.10 -1.22
C HIS A 88 -12.65 -7.24 -1.28
N THR A 89 -11.57 -7.04 -2.03
CA THR A 89 -10.46 -7.99 -2.13
C THR A 89 -9.15 -7.23 -2.20
N GLN A 90 -8.05 -7.95 -1.96
CA GLN A 90 -6.72 -7.37 -2.11
C GLN A 90 -5.78 -8.40 -2.70
N ALA A 91 -4.77 -7.90 -3.41
CA ALA A 91 -3.73 -8.71 -4.00
C ALA A 91 -2.41 -7.97 -3.87
N ASN A 92 -1.31 -8.70 -3.76
CA ASN A 92 0.01 -8.08 -3.78
C ASN A 92 0.98 -8.95 -4.56
N ARG A 93 2.06 -8.33 -5.02
CA ARG A 93 3.15 -9.02 -5.68
C ARG A 93 4.47 -8.35 -5.31
N ILE A 94 5.53 -9.14 -5.31
CA ILE A 94 6.88 -8.64 -5.15
C ILE A 94 7.54 -8.63 -6.52
N LEU A 95 8.04 -7.46 -6.91
CA LEU A 95 8.69 -7.24 -8.20
C LEU A 95 10.19 -7.10 -7.97
N VAL A 96 10.98 -7.66 -8.87
CA VAL A 96 12.44 -7.52 -8.85
C VAL A 96 12.84 -6.66 -10.03
N PRO A 97 13.47 -5.50 -9.81
CA PRO A 97 13.88 -4.63 -10.91
C PRO A 97 14.91 -5.31 -11.82
N THR A 98 14.77 -5.07 -13.13
CA THR A 98 15.79 -5.47 -14.08
C THR A 98 17.01 -4.53 -13.96
N ALA A 99 18.15 -4.97 -14.49
CA ALA A 99 19.38 -4.16 -14.42
C ALA A 99 19.24 -2.79 -15.13
N PHE A 100 18.35 -2.70 -16.10
CA PHE A 100 18.11 -1.46 -16.87
C PHE A 100 16.89 -0.68 -16.38
N SER A 101 16.26 -1.09 -15.27
CA SER A 101 15.14 -0.33 -14.70
C SER A 101 15.65 0.96 -14.06
N PRO A 102 14.97 2.11 -14.26
CA PRO A 102 15.32 3.34 -13.55
C PRO A 102 15.06 3.22 -12.03
N ILE A 103 14.16 2.34 -11.63
CA ILE A 103 13.89 2.02 -10.22
C ILE A 103 14.58 0.71 -9.90
N LYS A 104 15.59 0.78 -9.03
CA LYS A 104 16.34 -0.43 -8.68
C LYS A 104 17.18 -0.25 -7.41
#